data_fcfd1c58931ac198546110000b21a483
#
_entry.id   fcfd1c58931ac198546110000b21a483
#
_cell.length_a   1.000
_cell.length_b   1.000
_cell.length_c   1.000
_cell.angle_alpha   90.00
_cell.angle_beta   90.00
_cell.angle_gamma   90.00
#
_symmetry.space_group_name_H-M   'P 1'
#
loop_
_entity.id
_entity.type
_entity.pdbx_description
1 polymer ?
#
loop_
_entity_poly.entity_id
_entity_poly.type
_entity_poly.pdbx_seq_one_letter_code
_entity_poly.pdbx_strand_id
1 'polypeptide(L)'
;MRTNRLRLIGALAAVLVAATVPAAQAHDGRPPTLADLAERHGRYFGSATDNPELVDEPYTALLGSEFDQITPGNGMKWYATEPQQGVFDFTKGDEIVALARANHQKVRGHTLVWHSQLPGWLTGREWTATELRAVLKKHIQTEVRHYRGKIYAWDVVNEAFNEDGTYRETVFYKTLGPGYIADALRWAHQADPKARLYLNDYNVEATGPKSDAYYALAKELRAQGVPLHGFGLQTHLALQYGYPATLEDNLRRFARLGLDTALTEVDVRMQLPVTEEKLAQQADWYRDMTEACLAVRRCVGITVWDYTDKYSWIPAFFPGEGAALPWDEELRPKPAYFALREALR
;
A
#
# COMPACT_ATOMS: atom_id res chain seq x y z
N MET A 1 -75.58 -34.00 -30.30
CA MET A 1 -74.08 -33.88 -30.23
C MET A 1 -73.80 -32.68 -29.36
N ARG A 2 -73.34 -32.90 -28.13
CA ARG A 2 -72.98 -31.84 -27.14
C ARG A 2 -71.49 -31.71 -27.09
N THR A 3 -70.97 -30.53 -27.41
CA THR A 3 -69.54 -30.20 -27.33
C THR A 3 -69.25 -29.58 -25.96
N ASN A 4 -68.44 -30.30 -25.14
CA ASN A 4 -67.88 -29.78 -23.88
C ASN A 4 -66.72 -28.90 -24.15
N ARG A 5 -66.74 -27.65 -23.68
CA ARG A 5 -65.52 -26.75 -23.63
C ARG A 5 -64.95 -26.81 -22.22
N LEU A 6 -63.81 -27.38 -22.11
CA LEU A 6 -62.92 -27.28 -20.90
C LEU A 6 -62.36 -25.84 -20.82
N ARG A 7 -62.56 -25.20 -19.68
CA ARG A 7 -61.88 -23.96 -19.30
C ARG A 7 -60.62 -24.33 -18.48
N LEU A 8 -59.45 -24.01 -19.01
CA LEU A 8 -58.19 -24.03 -18.23
C LEU A 8 -58.12 -22.75 -17.38
N ILE A 9 -58.02 -22.92 -16.07
CA ILE A 9 -57.73 -21.84 -15.12
C ILE A 9 -56.20 -21.88 -14.89
N GLY A 10 -55.50 -20.88 -15.42
CA GLY A 10 -54.08 -20.70 -15.15
C GLY A 10 -53.88 -20.00 -13.80
N ALA A 11 -53.24 -20.67 -12.87
CA ALA A 11 -52.82 -20.07 -11.61
C ALA A 11 -51.46 -19.34 -11.82
N LEU A 12 -51.46 -18.01 -11.70
CA LEU A 12 -50.22 -17.23 -11.62
C LEU A 12 -49.67 -17.36 -10.19
N ALA A 13 -48.52 -18.03 -10.06
CA ALA A 13 -47.73 -18.01 -8.84
C ALA A 13 -46.85 -16.76 -8.82
N ALA A 14 -47.17 -15.82 -7.95
CA ALA A 14 -46.29 -14.67 -7.68
C ALA A 14 -45.12 -15.10 -6.81
N VAL A 15 -43.91 -15.09 -7.37
CA VAL A 15 -42.67 -15.29 -6.62
C VAL A 15 -42.30 -13.97 -5.95
N LEU A 16 -42.51 -13.88 -4.64
CA LEU A 16 -41.97 -12.80 -3.82
C LEU A 16 -40.43 -13.02 -3.66
N VAL A 17 -39.62 -12.23 -4.34
CA VAL A 17 -38.20 -12.12 -4.06
C VAL A 17 -38.04 -11.20 -2.84
N ALA A 18 -37.84 -11.79 -1.68
CA ALA A 18 -37.42 -11.05 -0.49
C ALA A 18 -35.99 -10.55 -0.68
N ALA A 19 -35.85 -9.25 -0.91
CA ALA A 19 -34.54 -8.60 -0.84
C ALA A 19 -34.07 -8.63 0.62
N THR A 20 -33.10 -9.48 0.92
CA THR A 20 -32.37 -9.44 2.20
C THR A 20 -31.50 -8.20 2.22
N VAL A 21 -31.94 -7.16 2.92
CA VAL A 21 -31.07 -6.03 3.30
C VAL A 21 -30.03 -6.60 4.26
N PRO A 22 -28.71 -6.45 4.01
CA PRO A 22 -27.71 -6.87 4.98
C PRO A 22 -27.94 -6.07 6.26
N ALA A 23 -28.08 -6.79 7.38
CA ALA A 23 -28.19 -6.19 8.70
C ALA A 23 -26.90 -5.38 8.94
N ALA A 24 -27.05 -4.07 9.16
CA ALA A 24 -25.97 -3.26 9.69
C ALA A 24 -25.49 -3.93 10.98
N GLN A 25 -24.22 -4.33 11.03
CA GLN A 25 -23.62 -4.86 12.25
C GLN A 25 -23.75 -3.78 13.33
N ALA A 26 -24.45 -4.10 14.41
CA ALA A 26 -24.50 -3.24 15.56
C ALA A 26 -23.09 -3.17 16.16
N HIS A 27 -22.41 -2.06 16.00
CA HIS A 27 -21.17 -1.78 16.72
C HIS A 27 -21.45 -1.78 18.23
N ASP A 28 -20.60 -2.44 19.00
CA ASP A 28 -20.65 -2.61 20.46
C ASP A 28 -20.56 -1.29 21.26
N GLY A 29 -21.15 -0.21 20.81
CA GLY A 29 -21.15 1.10 21.46
C GLY A 29 -19.79 1.81 21.47
N ARG A 30 -18.73 1.23 20.88
CA ARG A 30 -17.43 1.88 20.67
C ARG A 30 -17.49 2.91 19.53
N PRO A 31 -16.79 4.03 19.64
CA PRO A 31 -16.61 4.93 18.51
C PRO A 31 -16.00 4.17 17.31
N PRO A 32 -16.43 4.44 16.06
CA PRO A 32 -15.87 3.78 14.88
C PRO A 32 -14.37 4.09 14.77
N THR A 33 -13.57 3.09 14.37
CA THR A 33 -12.14 3.19 14.13
C THR A 33 -11.83 3.86 12.79
N LEU A 34 -10.55 4.14 12.46
CA LEU A 34 -10.18 4.64 11.13
C LEU A 34 -10.53 3.62 10.03
N ALA A 35 -10.31 2.33 10.30
CA ALA A 35 -10.71 1.25 9.39
C ALA A 35 -12.22 1.22 9.15
N ASP A 36 -13.04 1.29 10.22
CA ASP A 36 -14.51 1.32 10.12
C ASP A 36 -15.00 2.51 9.29
N LEU A 37 -14.37 3.67 9.46
CA LEU A 37 -14.75 4.88 8.72
C LEU A 37 -14.34 4.75 7.24
N ALA A 38 -13.14 4.29 6.94
CA ALA A 38 -12.65 4.09 5.59
C ALA A 38 -13.47 3.04 4.82
N GLU A 39 -13.88 1.95 5.49
CA GLU A 39 -14.71 0.89 4.89
C GLU A 39 -16.05 1.41 4.38
N ARG A 40 -16.65 2.41 5.03
CA ARG A 40 -17.89 3.06 4.58
C ARG A 40 -17.77 3.67 3.18
N HIS A 41 -16.55 4.06 2.80
CA HIS A 41 -16.19 4.58 1.49
C HIS A 41 -15.63 3.51 0.55
N GLY A 42 -15.60 2.23 0.99
CA GLY A 42 -14.97 1.13 0.24
C GLY A 42 -13.45 1.28 0.13
N ARG A 43 -12.81 1.86 1.16
CA ARG A 43 -11.35 2.05 1.29
C ARG A 43 -10.84 1.23 2.46
N TYR A 44 -9.53 0.96 2.48
CA TYR A 44 -8.85 0.49 3.69
C TYR A 44 -8.12 1.66 4.36
N PHE A 45 -7.86 1.53 5.66
CA PHE A 45 -6.92 2.36 6.39
C PHE A 45 -5.89 1.47 7.10
N GLY A 46 -4.64 1.56 6.67
CA GLY A 46 -3.57 0.66 7.08
C GLY A 46 -2.43 1.33 7.83
N SER A 47 -1.56 0.49 8.38
CA SER A 47 -0.27 0.90 8.96
C SER A 47 0.85 -0.03 8.53
N ALA A 48 2.06 0.51 8.38
CA ALA A 48 3.26 -0.31 8.42
C ALA A 48 3.55 -0.73 9.86
N THR A 49 4.34 -1.78 10.04
CA THR A 49 4.87 -2.26 11.33
C THR A 49 6.11 -3.13 11.10
N ASP A 50 6.95 -3.24 12.12
CA ASP A 50 8.13 -4.12 12.10
C ASP A 50 8.16 -5.07 13.30
N ASN A 51 8.95 -6.14 13.19
CA ASN A 51 9.00 -7.19 14.20
C ASN A 51 9.41 -6.73 15.60
N PRO A 52 10.36 -5.78 15.80
CA PRO A 52 10.72 -5.31 17.13
C PRO A 52 9.56 -4.67 17.90
N GLU A 53 8.58 -4.11 17.21
CA GLU A 53 7.42 -3.41 17.78
C GLU A 53 6.36 -4.39 18.32
N LEU A 54 6.36 -5.62 17.79
CA LEU A 54 5.32 -6.62 18.08
C LEU A 54 5.34 -7.14 19.54
N VAL A 55 6.39 -6.85 20.31
CA VAL A 55 6.46 -7.18 21.73
C VAL A 55 5.78 -6.12 22.62
N ASP A 56 5.42 -4.97 22.05
CA ASP A 56 4.73 -3.87 22.74
C ASP A 56 3.21 -4.12 22.69
N GLU A 57 2.65 -4.71 23.76
CA GLU A 57 1.23 -5.06 23.80
C GLU A 57 0.28 -3.86 23.59
N PRO A 58 0.48 -2.66 24.18
CA PRO A 58 -0.33 -1.49 23.86
C PRO A 58 -0.28 -1.10 22.39
N TYR A 59 0.90 -1.18 21.77
CA TYR A 59 1.08 -0.92 20.32
C TYR A 59 0.30 -1.94 19.48
N THR A 60 0.48 -3.23 19.71
CA THR A 60 -0.18 -4.27 18.90
C THR A 60 -1.69 -4.28 19.08
N ALA A 61 -2.19 -3.94 20.28
CA ALA A 61 -3.63 -3.81 20.53
C ALA A 61 -4.25 -2.67 19.72
N LEU A 62 -3.58 -1.51 19.67
CA LEU A 62 -4.03 -0.37 18.85
C LEU A 62 -3.90 -0.67 17.36
N LEU A 63 -2.79 -1.26 16.92
CA LEU A 63 -2.56 -1.71 15.55
C LEU A 63 -3.66 -2.67 15.08
N GLY A 64 -4.06 -3.62 15.92
CA GLY A 64 -5.10 -4.59 15.61
C GLY A 64 -6.52 -4.04 15.60
N SER A 65 -6.77 -2.91 16.26
CA SER A 65 -8.12 -2.34 16.38
C SER A 65 -8.40 -1.20 15.40
N GLU A 66 -7.42 -0.32 15.14
CA GLU A 66 -7.63 0.89 14.34
C GLU A 66 -7.44 0.68 12.82
N PHE A 67 -6.77 -0.41 12.42
CA PHE A 67 -6.35 -0.61 11.04
C PHE A 67 -6.88 -1.93 10.48
N ASP A 68 -7.22 -1.97 9.17
CA ASP A 68 -7.66 -3.18 8.45
C ASP A 68 -6.64 -3.65 7.38
N GLN A 69 -5.48 -2.99 7.32
CA GLN A 69 -4.38 -3.36 6.43
C GLN A 69 -3.03 -3.17 7.14
N ILE A 70 -2.10 -4.11 6.92
CA ILE A 70 -0.73 -4.08 7.44
C ILE A 70 0.27 -4.16 6.29
N THR A 71 1.35 -3.39 6.40
CA THR A 71 2.53 -3.48 5.53
C THR A 71 3.76 -3.83 6.38
N PRO A 72 4.44 -4.98 6.16
CA PRO A 72 5.73 -5.25 6.80
C PRO A 72 6.77 -4.24 6.36
N GLY A 73 7.28 -3.41 7.28
CA GLY A 73 8.22 -2.34 6.96
C GLY A 73 9.57 -2.86 6.47
N ASN A 74 10.08 -3.96 7.07
CA ASN A 74 11.37 -4.54 6.72
C ASN A 74 11.34 -6.06 6.50
N GLY A 75 10.40 -6.79 7.09
CA GLY A 75 10.39 -8.25 7.12
C GLY A 75 10.27 -8.96 5.77
N MET A 76 9.81 -8.25 4.73
CA MET A 76 9.66 -8.76 3.35
C MET A 76 10.63 -8.11 2.35
N LYS A 77 11.61 -7.33 2.78
CA LYS A 77 12.65 -6.78 1.90
C LYS A 77 13.72 -7.83 1.59
N TRP A 78 14.36 -7.74 0.44
CA TRP A 78 15.28 -8.76 -0.08
C TRP A 78 16.37 -9.19 0.91
N TYR A 79 17.00 -8.22 1.62
CA TYR A 79 18.04 -8.55 2.60
C TYR A 79 17.54 -9.45 3.75
N ALA A 80 16.25 -9.38 4.07
CA ALA A 80 15.62 -10.18 5.12
C ALA A 80 15.18 -11.55 4.59
N THR A 81 14.60 -11.59 3.38
CA THR A 81 13.98 -12.81 2.82
C THR A 81 14.96 -13.72 2.11
N GLU A 82 16.12 -13.23 1.64
CA GLU A 82 17.17 -14.04 1.01
C GLU A 82 18.57 -13.54 1.46
N PRO A 83 18.94 -13.68 2.75
CA PRO A 83 20.17 -13.17 3.31
C PRO A 83 21.45 -13.78 2.68
N GLN A 84 21.35 -14.99 2.14
CA GLN A 84 22.38 -15.64 1.35
C GLN A 84 21.77 -16.13 0.05
N GLN A 85 22.55 -16.12 -1.04
CA GLN A 85 22.04 -16.51 -2.36
C GLN A 85 21.40 -17.90 -2.36
N GLY A 86 20.11 -17.96 -2.61
CA GLY A 86 19.32 -19.19 -2.67
C GLY A 86 18.88 -19.76 -1.32
N VAL A 87 19.24 -19.08 -0.20
CA VAL A 87 18.79 -19.42 1.16
C VAL A 87 17.72 -18.43 1.58
N PHE A 88 16.49 -18.89 1.67
CA PHE A 88 15.34 -18.04 2.00
C PHE A 88 14.96 -18.16 3.47
N ASP A 89 14.66 -17.02 4.09
CA ASP A 89 14.15 -16.91 5.46
C ASP A 89 12.92 -15.99 5.46
N PHE A 90 11.76 -16.55 5.72
CA PHE A 90 10.49 -15.82 5.78
C PHE A 90 9.99 -15.58 7.20
N THR A 91 10.77 -15.95 8.23
CA THR A 91 10.36 -15.91 9.64
C THR A 91 9.76 -14.55 10.03
N LYS A 92 10.43 -13.46 9.67
CA LYS A 92 9.98 -12.10 10.01
C LYS A 92 8.67 -11.73 9.33
N GLY A 93 8.57 -11.98 8.03
CA GLY A 93 7.34 -11.71 7.29
C GLY A 93 6.18 -12.61 7.73
N ASP A 94 6.43 -13.89 8.01
CA ASP A 94 5.42 -14.83 8.49
C ASP A 94 4.83 -14.41 9.85
N GLU A 95 5.63 -13.85 10.76
CA GLU A 95 5.17 -13.34 12.05
C GLU A 95 4.17 -12.19 11.86
N ILE A 96 4.49 -11.20 11.01
CA ILE A 96 3.60 -10.07 10.72
C ILE A 96 2.33 -10.54 9.99
N VAL A 97 2.46 -11.47 9.04
CA VAL A 97 1.29 -12.07 8.35
C VAL A 97 0.39 -12.84 9.33
N ALA A 98 0.97 -13.54 10.31
CA ALA A 98 0.21 -14.23 11.35
C ALA A 98 -0.57 -13.24 12.23
N LEU A 99 0.06 -12.15 12.67
CA LEU A 99 -0.58 -11.06 13.41
C LEU A 99 -1.75 -10.45 12.62
N ALA A 100 -1.50 -10.07 11.37
CA ALA A 100 -2.52 -9.48 10.51
C ALA A 100 -3.72 -10.41 10.32
N ARG A 101 -3.48 -11.71 10.11
CA ARG A 101 -4.55 -12.71 10.00
C ARG A 101 -5.35 -12.89 11.28
N ALA A 102 -4.69 -12.86 12.44
CA ALA A 102 -5.38 -12.93 13.74
C ALA A 102 -6.32 -11.74 13.94
N ASN A 103 -5.98 -10.58 13.41
CA ASN A 103 -6.76 -9.35 13.46
C ASN A 103 -7.67 -9.13 12.23
N HIS A 104 -7.80 -10.11 11.33
CA HIS A 104 -8.59 -10.01 10.08
C HIS A 104 -8.14 -8.88 9.13
N GLN A 105 -6.87 -8.51 9.17
CA GLN A 105 -6.28 -7.44 8.37
C GLN A 105 -5.74 -7.99 7.04
N LYS A 106 -5.82 -7.17 6.00
CA LYS A 106 -5.14 -7.42 4.71
C LYS A 106 -3.64 -7.19 4.88
N VAL A 107 -2.82 -7.86 4.07
CA VAL A 107 -1.37 -7.63 4.05
C VAL A 107 -0.95 -7.14 2.68
N ARG A 108 -0.23 -5.99 2.65
CA ARG A 108 0.50 -5.49 1.47
C ARG A 108 1.94 -5.96 1.60
N GLY A 109 2.45 -6.71 0.61
CA GLY A 109 3.84 -7.15 0.57
C GLY A 109 4.75 -6.02 0.09
N HIS A 110 5.79 -5.72 0.85
CA HIS A 110 6.73 -4.66 0.57
C HIS A 110 8.16 -5.12 0.87
N THR A 111 9.03 -5.23 -0.12
CA THR A 111 8.93 -5.02 -1.54
C THR A 111 9.83 -6.03 -2.28
N LEU A 112 9.40 -6.50 -3.48
CA LEU A 112 10.13 -7.57 -4.18
C LEU A 112 11.43 -7.08 -4.83
N VAL A 113 11.44 -5.88 -5.43
CA VAL A 113 12.61 -5.32 -6.14
C VAL A 113 12.77 -3.86 -5.73
N TRP A 114 13.86 -3.57 -5.04
CA TRP A 114 14.23 -2.23 -4.62
C TRP A 114 15.76 -2.08 -4.71
N HIS A 115 16.25 -0.86 -4.92
CA HIS A 115 17.67 -0.57 -5.02
C HIS A 115 18.39 -0.52 -3.67
N SER A 116 17.62 -0.36 -2.59
CA SER A 116 18.14 -0.26 -1.22
C SER A 116 17.89 -1.56 -0.43
N GLN A 117 18.54 -1.70 0.72
CA GLN A 117 18.42 -2.85 1.61
C GLN A 117 18.54 -4.21 0.87
N LEU A 118 19.48 -4.28 -0.09
CA LEU A 118 19.84 -5.49 -0.79
C LEU A 118 20.87 -6.29 0.02
N PRO A 119 20.90 -7.63 -0.04
CA PRO A 119 21.91 -8.43 0.61
C PRO A 119 23.29 -8.24 -0.05
N GLY A 120 24.35 -8.31 0.75
CA GLY A 120 25.72 -8.06 0.29
C GLY A 120 26.18 -8.97 -0.85
N TRP A 121 25.67 -10.21 -0.92
CA TRP A 121 26.00 -11.14 -2.02
C TRP A 121 25.46 -10.67 -3.37
N LEU A 122 24.37 -9.86 -3.40
CA LEU A 122 23.80 -9.30 -4.62
C LEU A 122 24.57 -8.06 -5.09
N THR A 123 24.97 -7.20 -4.15
CA THR A 123 25.65 -5.93 -4.44
C THR A 123 27.17 -6.05 -4.53
N GLY A 124 27.75 -7.11 -4.00
CA GLY A 124 29.20 -7.30 -3.86
C GLY A 124 29.92 -7.88 -5.09
N ARG A 125 29.22 -8.03 -6.22
CA ARG A 125 29.83 -8.54 -7.47
C ARG A 125 29.16 -7.94 -8.70
N GLU A 126 29.84 -8.08 -9.82
CA GLU A 126 29.26 -7.82 -11.13
C GLU A 126 28.44 -9.05 -11.62
N TRP A 127 27.41 -8.77 -12.38
CA TRP A 127 26.49 -9.77 -12.90
C TRP A 127 26.42 -9.73 -14.43
N THR A 128 26.39 -10.89 -15.06
CA THR A 128 25.90 -10.97 -16.43
C THR A 128 24.36 -10.83 -16.45
N ALA A 129 23.82 -10.36 -17.56
CA ALA A 129 22.37 -10.22 -17.71
C ALA A 129 21.62 -11.56 -17.52
N THR A 130 22.19 -12.67 -17.96
CA THR A 130 21.62 -14.00 -17.81
C THR A 130 21.56 -14.44 -16.34
N GLU A 131 22.65 -14.24 -15.60
CA GLU A 131 22.70 -14.61 -14.18
C GLU A 131 21.75 -13.77 -13.35
N LEU A 132 21.80 -12.42 -13.49
CA LEU A 132 20.95 -11.53 -12.71
C LEU A 132 19.47 -11.76 -12.99
N ARG A 133 19.10 -11.99 -14.27
CA ARG A 133 17.72 -12.33 -14.64
C ARG A 133 17.24 -13.61 -13.97
N ALA A 134 18.07 -14.64 -13.90
CA ALA A 134 17.74 -15.90 -13.25
C ALA A 134 17.58 -15.73 -11.72
N VAL A 135 18.47 -14.98 -11.09
CA VAL A 135 18.43 -14.67 -9.65
C VAL A 135 17.18 -13.87 -9.31
N LEU A 136 16.94 -12.76 -10.03
CA LEU A 136 15.77 -11.90 -9.82
C LEU A 136 14.46 -12.67 -9.98
N LYS A 137 14.36 -13.50 -11.02
CA LYS A 137 13.18 -14.36 -11.23
C LYS A 137 12.98 -15.33 -10.09
N LYS A 138 14.06 -16.01 -9.64
CA LYS A 138 14.00 -16.99 -8.54
C LYS A 138 13.54 -16.31 -7.26
N HIS A 139 14.12 -15.15 -6.91
CA HIS A 139 13.75 -14.38 -5.74
C HIS A 139 12.26 -14.05 -5.75
N ILE A 140 11.78 -13.31 -6.77
CA ILE A 140 10.38 -12.92 -6.89
C ILE A 140 9.44 -14.10 -6.80
N GLN A 141 9.70 -15.17 -7.58
CA GLN A 141 8.81 -16.33 -7.62
C GLN A 141 8.81 -17.13 -6.32
N THR A 142 9.92 -17.20 -5.61
CA THR A 142 10.01 -17.94 -4.33
C THR A 142 9.23 -17.19 -3.25
N GLU A 143 9.46 -15.91 -3.09
CA GLU A 143 8.78 -15.10 -2.08
C GLU A 143 7.26 -15.01 -2.35
N VAL A 144 6.85 -14.66 -3.56
CA VAL A 144 5.43 -14.55 -3.91
C VAL A 144 4.70 -15.90 -3.76
N ARG A 145 5.35 -17.03 -4.09
CA ARG A 145 4.75 -18.37 -3.87
C ARG A 145 4.60 -18.69 -2.38
N HIS A 146 5.57 -18.33 -1.55
CA HIS A 146 5.49 -18.55 -0.10
C HIS A 146 4.28 -17.83 0.49
N TYR A 147 4.01 -16.61 0.04
CA TYR A 147 2.88 -15.80 0.49
C TYR A 147 1.62 -15.92 -0.37
N ARG A 148 1.57 -16.86 -1.32
CA ARG A 148 0.43 -16.99 -2.24
C ARG A 148 -0.90 -17.09 -1.51
N GLY A 149 -1.83 -16.19 -1.90
CA GLY A 149 -3.16 -16.09 -1.30
C GLY A 149 -3.22 -15.46 0.09
N LYS A 150 -2.08 -15.03 0.65
CA LYS A 150 -1.99 -14.31 1.92
C LYS A 150 -1.81 -12.80 1.72
N ILE A 151 -1.23 -12.37 0.61
CA ILE A 151 -0.94 -10.98 0.26
C ILE A 151 -1.96 -10.49 -0.75
N TYR A 152 -2.64 -9.37 -0.46
CA TYR A 152 -3.62 -8.82 -1.40
C TYR A 152 -2.98 -7.96 -2.49
N ALA A 153 -1.87 -7.30 -2.18
CA ALA A 153 -1.12 -6.44 -3.10
C ALA A 153 0.38 -6.52 -2.83
N TRP A 154 1.20 -6.47 -3.89
CA TRP A 154 2.66 -6.39 -3.82
C TRP A 154 3.18 -5.10 -4.41
N ASP A 155 4.10 -4.44 -3.74
CA ASP A 155 5.03 -3.48 -4.34
C ASP A 155 6.10 -4.28 -5.07
N VAL A 156 5.91 -4.45 -6.39
CA VAL A 156 6.78 -5.33 -7.19
C VAL A 156 8.10 -4.64 -7.49
N VAL A 157 8.05 -3.37 -7.89
CA VAL A 157 9.24 -2.54 -8.07
C VAL A 157 9.04 -1.23 -7.32
N ASN A 158 9.98 -0.93 -6.44
CA ASN A 158 10.01 0.25 -5.61
C ASN A 158 11.10 1.20 -6.10
N GLU A 159 10.77 2.49 -6.26
CA GLU A 159 11.70 3.59 -6.50
C GLU A 159 12.59 3.43 -7.75
N ALA A 160 11.96 3.21 -8.90
CA ALA A 160 12.67 2.97 -10.16
C ALA A 160 13.26 4.23 -10.82
N PHE A 161 12.80 5.44 -10.43
CA PHE A 161 13.20 6.69 -11.08
C PHE A 161 13.88 7.67 -10.13
N ASN A 162 14.75 8.52 -10.70
CA ASN A 162 15.29 9.71 -10.07
C ASN A 162 14.28 10.87 -10.12
N GLU A 163 14.56 11.95 -9.40
CA GLU A 163 13.67 13.13 -9.31
C GLU A 163 13.44 13.82 -10.67
N ASP A 164 14.39 13.71 -11.59
CA ASP A 164 14.31 14.27 -12.94
C ASP A 164 13.55 13.37 -13.95
N GLY A 165 13.04 12.21 -13.48
CA GLY A 165 12.32 11.25 -14.32
C GLY A 165 13.23 10.29 -15.11
N THR A 166 14.55 10.33 -14.91
CA THR A 166 15.45 9.31 -15.46
C THR A 166 15.40 8.03 -14.63
N TYR A 167 15.67 6.88 -15.25
CA TYR A 167 15.77 5.64 -14.49
C TYR A 167 16.90 5.69 -13.47
N ARG A 168 16.64 5.20 -12.26
CA ARG A 168 17.65 5.05 -11.23
C ARG A 168 18.68 4.00 -11.65
N GLU A 169 19.95 4.33 -11.58
CA GLU A 169 21.11 3.51 -11.95
C GLU A 169 21.34 2.33 -10.98
N THR A 170 20.33 1.50 -10.78
CA THR A 170 20.38 0.31 -9.93
C THR A 170 21.16 -0.82 -10.59
N VAL A 171 21.57 -1.85 -9.82
CA VAL A 171 22.16 -3.08 -10.39
C VAL A 171 21.22 -3.72 -11.42
N PHE A 172 19.92 -3.64 -11.21
CA PHE A 172 18.91 -4.21 -12.11
C PHE A 172 18.84 -3.42 -13.42
N TYR A 173 18.75 -2.10 -13.35
CA TYR A 173 18.68 -1.26 -14.55
C TYR A 173 19.96 -1.32 -15.37
N LYS A 174 21.15 -1.19 -14.72
CA LYS A 174 22.44 -1.23 -15.43
C LYS A 174 22.67 -2.53 -16.18
N THR A 175 22.25 -3.66 -15.59
CA THR A 175 22.54 -4.98 -16.14
C THR A 175 21.46 -5.48 -17.08
N LEU A 176 20.18 -5.17 -16.80
CA LEU A 176 19.02 -5.73 -17.52
C LEU A 176 18.29 -4.72 -18.41
N GLY A 177 18.61 -3.42 -18.27
CA GLY A 177 17.86 -2.34 -18.91
C GLY A 177 16.45 -2.19 -18.30
N PRO A 178 15.61 -1.27 -18.79
CA PRO A 178 14.29 -0.95 -18.21
C PRO A 178 13.31 -2.12 -18.25
N GLY A 179 13.53 -3.11 -19.11
CA GLY A 179 12.67 -4.29 -19.24
C GLY A 179 12.55 -5.15 -17.99
N TYR A 180 13.46 -5.00 -17.00
CA TYR A 180 13.40 -5.75 -15.75
C TYR A 180 12.08 -5.51 -14.99
N ILE A 181 11.48 -4.31 -15.13
CA ILE A 181 10.23 -3.96 -14.47
C ILE A 181 9.08 -4.81 -15.03
N ALA A 182 8.96 -4.92 -16.35
CA ALA A 182 7.97 -5.75 -16.99
C ALA A 182 8.14 -7.24 -16.66
N ASP A 183 9.39 -7.72 -16.62
CA ASP A 183 9.72 -9.08 -16.24
C ASP A 183 9.34 -9.36 -14.78
N ALA A 184 9.66 -8.47 -13.85
CA ALA A 184 9.32 -8.60 -12.43
C ALA A 184 7.79 -8.73 -12.23
N LEU A 185 7.02 -7.86 -12.86
CA LEU A 185 5.55 -7.90 -12.82
C LEU A 185 5.00 -9.22 -13.38
N ARG A 186 5.53 -9.71 -14.52
CA ARG A 186 5.11 -10.98 -15.10
C ARG A 186 5.43 -12.17 -14.20
N TRP A 187 6.62 -12.19 -13.57
CA TRP A 187 7.02 -13.28 -12.67
C TRP A 187 6.23 -13.29 -11.36
N ALA A 188 5.94 -12.10 -10.81
CA ALA A 188 5.08 -12.00 -9.64
C ALA A 188 3.66 -12.50 -9.96
N HIS A 189 3.08 -12.09 -11.10
CA HIS A 189 1.78 -12.58 -11.54
C HIS A 189 1.73 -14.09 -11.79
N GLN A 190 2.78 -14.65 -12.37
CA GLN A 190 2.90 -16.11 -12.57
C GLN A 190 2.92 -16.86 -11.23
N ALA A 191 3.51 -16.30 -10.19
CA ALA A 191 3.60 -16.90 -8.88
C ALA A 191 2.28 -16.79 -8.08
N ASP A 192 1.62 -15.62 -8.10
CA ASP A 192 0.28 -15.41 -7.56
C ASP A 192 -0.58 -14.53 -8.49
N PRO A 193 -1.45 -15.14 -9.35
CA PRO A 193 -2.32 -14.39 -10.24
C PRO A 193 -3.42 -13.57 -9.54
N LYS A 194 -3.65 -13.78 -8.24
CA LYS A 194 -4.71 -13.08 -7.48
C LYS A 194 -4.22 -11.82 -6.81
N ALA A 195 -2.92 -11.73 -6.51
CA ALA A 195 -2.34 -10.55 -5.88
C ALA A 195 -2.36 -9.35 -6.84
N ARG A 196 -2.67 -8.18 -6.30
CA ARG A 196 -2.59 -6.91 -7.05
C ARG A 196 -1.13 -6.47 -7.12
N LEU A 197 -0.64 -6.07 -8.28
CA LEU A 197 0.77 -5.73 -8.51
C LEU A 197 0.92 -4.24 -8.74
N TYR A 198 1.80 -3.61 -7.96
CA TYR A 198 2.02 -2.17 -7.93
C TYR A 198 3.46 -1.81 -8.27
N LEU A 199 3.63 -0.63 -8.84
CA LEU A 199 4.84 0.17 -8.75
C LEU A 199 4.64 1.17 -7.61
N ASN A 200 5.70 1.53 -6.88
CA ASN A 200 5.62 2.38 -5.70
C ASN A 200 6.81 3.34 -5.67
N ASP A 201 6.60 4.62 -5.36
CA ASP A 201 7.70 5.59 -5.22
C ASP A 201 7.26 6.80 -4.36
N TYR A 202 8.26 7.55 -3.86
CA TYR A 202 8.10 8.83 -3.16
C TYR A 202 8.27 10.02 -4.12
N ASN A 203 7.87 11.21 -3.69
CA ASN A 203 7.90 12.46 -4.49
C ASN A 203 7.17 12.33 -5.84
N VAL A 204 6.13 11.53 -5.86
CA VAL A 204 5.25 11.31 -7.01
C VAL A 204 3.81 11.73 -6.72
N GLU A 205 3.58 12.42 -5.62
CA GLU A 205 2.27 12.90 -5.17
C GLU A 205 1.75 13.99 -6.10
N ALA A 206 2.61 14.94 -6.46
CA ALA A 206 2.29 15.97 -7.44
C ALA A 206 2.63 15.54 -8.87
N THR A 207 2.05 16.22 -9.86
CA THR A 207 2.51 16.16 -11.25
C THR A 207 3.91 16.78 -11.36
N GLY A 208 4.79 16.13 -12.10
CA GLY A 208 6.20 16.53 -12.27
C GLY A 208 7.00 15.45 -12.99
N PRO A 209 8.31 15.70 -13.28
CA PRO A 209 9.11 14.83 -14.13
C PRO A 209 9.09 13.36 -13.70
N LYS A 210 9.27 13.07 -12.41
CA LYS A 210 9.28 11.70 -11.86
C LYS A 210 7.91 11.03 -12.00
N SER A 211 6.84 11.73 -11.60
CA SER A 211 5.48 11.22 -11.74
C SER A 211 5.06 11.05 -13.20
N ASP A 212 5.55 11.92 -14.12
CA ASP A 212 5.32 11.81 -15.56
C ASP A 212 6.03 10.61 -16.15
N ALA A 213 7.24 10.28 -15.71
CA ALA A 213 7.97 9.08 -16.11
C ALA A 213 7.20 7.81 -15.69
N TYR A 214 6.67 7.75 -14.46
CA TYR A 214 5.81 6.64 -14.04
C TYR A 214 4.52 6.54 -14.85
N TYR A 215 3.91 7.68 -15.17
CA TYR A 215 2.70 7.68 -16.00
C TYR A 215 2.97 7.15 -17.42
N ALA A 216 4.09 7.55 -18.02
CA ALA A 216 4.52 7.04 -19.34
C ALA A 216 4.82 5.53 -19.29
N LEU A 217 5.58 5.08 -18.28
CA LEU A 217 5.88 3.66 -18.06
C LEU A 217 4.59 2.85 -17.84
N ALA A 218 3.67 3.33 -17.04
CA ALA A 218 2.40 2.64 -16.80
C ALA A 218 1.56 2.48 -18.08
N LYS A 219 1.52 3.51 -18.94
CA LYS A 219 0.88 3.41 -20.27
C LYS A 219 1.53 2.35 -21.14
N GLU A 220 2.86 2.33 -21.19
CA GLU A 220 3.62 1.37 -21.99
C GLU A 220 3.39 -0.07 -21.49
N LEU A 221 3.53 -0.32 -20.18
CA LEU A 221 3.31 -1.63 -19.57
C LEU A 221 1.89 -2.16 -19.86
N ARG A 222 0.89 -1.30 -19.73
CA ARG A 222 -0.50 -1.69 -20.03
C ARG A 222 -0.71 -1.98 -21.52
N ALA A 223 -0.13 -1.18 -22.42
CA ALA A 223 -0.21 -1.43 -23.86
C ALA A 223 0.44 -2.76 -24.25
N GLN A 224 1.46 -3.19 -23.52
CA GLN A 224 2.14 -4.49 -23.70
C GLN A 224 1.42 -5.66 -22.98
N GLY A 225 0.28 -5.44 -22.32
CA GLY A 225 -0.43 -6.46 -21.57
C GLY A 225 0.33 -6.96 -20.33
N VAL A 226 1.24 -6.15 -19.78
CA VAL A 226 1.94 -6.46 -18.53
C VAL A 226 0.94 -6.31 -17.37
N PRO A 227 0.91 -7.24 -16.41
CA PRO A 227 -0.04 -7.24 -15.31
C PRO A 227 0.28 -6.17 -14.25
N LEU A 228 0.18 -4.91 -14.61
CA LEU A 228 0.23 -3.77 -13.70
C LEU A 228 -1.19 -3.42 -13.25
N HIS A 229 -1.44 -3.45 -11.95
CA HIS A 229 -2.76 -3.26 -11.37
C HIS A 229 -2.92 -1.93 -10.63
N GLY A 230 -1.82 -1.36 -10.13
CA GLY A 230 -1.88 -0.12 -9.36
C GLY A 230 -0.56 0.64 -9.32
N PHE A 231 -0.66 1.87 -8.78
CA PHE A 231 0.46 2.75 -8.52
C PHE A 231 0.34 3.26 -7.07
N GLY A 232 1.39 3.04 -6.28
CA GLY A 232 1.53 3.52 -4.92
C GLY A 232 2.29 4.84 -4.89
N LEU A 233 1.73 5.81 -4.18
CA LEU A 233 2.38 7.06 -3.83
C LEU A 233 2.77 6.95 -2.36
N GLN A 234 4.08 6.96 -2.06
CA GLN A 234 4.55 6.76 -0.68
C GLN A 234 4.04 7.85 0.26
N THR A 235 4.01 9.09 -0.20
CA THR A 235 3.45 10.23 0.54
C THR A 235 4.23 10.55 1.82
N HIS A 236 5.55 10.46 1.75
CA HIS A 236 6.47 10.96 2.78
C HIS A 236 6.60 12.47 2.65
N LEU A 237 5.76 13.21 3.36
CA LEU A 237 5.69 14.66 3.26
C LEU A 237 6.50 15.36 4.37
N ALA A 238 6.88 16.61 4.12
CA ALA A 238 7.54 17.47 5.10
C ALA A 238 6.99 18.87 5.03
N LEU A 239 6.57 19.44 6.17
CA LEU A 239 5.89 20.74 6.23
C LEU A 239 6.68 21.87 5.55
N GLN A 240 8.02 21.82 5.62
CA GLN A 240 8.88 22.84 5.03
C GLN A 240 8.91 22.85 3.50
N TYR A 241 8.42 21.81 2.82
CA TYR A 241 8.43 21.72 1.35
C TYR A 241 7.07 22.01 0.70
N GLY A 242 6.03 22.20 1.50
CA GLY A 242 4.68 22.49 1.03
C GLY A 242 3.87 21.23 0.70
N TYR A 243 2.55 21.42 0.66
CA TYR A 243 1.61 20.36 0.29
C TYR A 243 1.61 20.11 -1.22
N PRO A 244 1.54 18.87 -1.70
CA PRO A 244 1.47 18.54 -3.13
C PRO A 244 0.09 18.92 -3.73
N ALA A 245 -0.10 20.18 -4.09
CA ALA A 245 -1.38 20.76 -4.49
C ALA A 245 -2.08 20.02 -5.66
N THR A 246 -1.35 19.24 -6.45
CA THR A 246 -1.92 18.48 -7.58
C THR A 246 -2.10 16.97 -7.26
N LEU A 247 -2.12 16.59 -5.98
CA LEU A 247 -2.26 15.18 -5.56
C LEU A 247 -3.52 14.54 -6.15
N GLU A 248 -4.68 15.17 -6.00
CA GLU A 248 -5.95 14.64 -6.52
C GLU A 248 -5.91 14.46 -8.05
N ASP A 249 -5.41 15.46 -8.79
CA ASP A 249 -5.29 15.39 -10.24
C ASP A 249 -4.35 14.26 -10.67
N ASN A 250 -3.27 14.05 -9.91
CA ASN A 250 -2.32 12.98 -10.19
C ASN A 250 -2.92 11.60 -9.91
N LEU A 251 -3.63 11.41 -8.80
CA LEU A 251 -4.39 10.19 -8.54
C LEU A 251 -5.41 9.92 -9.66
N ARG A 252 -6.15 10.95 -10.09
CA ARG A 252 -7.13 10.85 -11.19
C ARG A 252 -6.50 10.43 -12.52
N ARG A 253 -5.29 10.92 -12.85
CA ARG A 253 -4.66 10.56 -14.14
C ARG A 253 -4.24 9.09 -14.17
N PHE A 254 -3.68 8.54 -13.08
CA PHE A 254 -3.39 7.10 -13.00
C PHE A 254 -4.67 6.26 -13.00
N ALA A 255 -5.71 6.72 -12.30
CA ALA A 255 -7.02 6.07 -12.31
C ALA A 255 -7.64 5.98 -13.71
N ARG A 256 -7.43 6.99 -14.57
CA ARG A 256 -7.90 6.96 -15.99
C ARG A 256 -7.18 5.91 -16.84
N LEU A 257 -5.99 5.48 -16.45
CA LEU A 257 -5.32 4.32 -17.05
C LEU A 257 -5.95 2.99 -16.62
N GLY A 258 -6.96 3.01 -15.74
CA GLY A 258 -7.56 1.80 -15.17
C GLY A 258 -6.74 1.20 -14.04
N LEU A 259 -5.77 1.93 -13.47
CA LEU A 259 -4.99 1.52 -12.32
C LEU A 259 -5.69 1.92 -11.03
N ASP A 260 -5.53 1.08 -10.00
CA ASP A 260 -5.79 1.51 -8.65
C ASP A 260 -4.65 2.40 -8.17
N THR A 261 -4.92 3.36 -7.31
CA THR A 261 -3.92 4.16 -6.60
C THR A 261 -4.06 3.94 -5.11
N ALA A 262 -2.99 4.17 -4.36
CA ALA A 262 -3.01 4.15 -2.90
C ALA A 262 -1.97 5.12 -2.36
N LEU A 263 -2.22 5.72 -1.22
CA LEU A 263 -1.21 6.40 -0.41
C LEU A 263 -0.60 5.33 0.49
N THR A 264 0.68 4.99 0.29
CA THR A 264 1.22 3.71 0.76
C THR A 264 2.12 3.77 1.98
N GLU A 265 2.66 4.94 2.30
CA GLU A 265 3.69 5.10 3.34
C GLU A 265 3.60 6.48 4.01
N VAL A 266 2.37 6.91 4.32
CA VAL A 266 2.07 8.28 4.72
C VAL A 266 2.75 8.63 6.04
N ASP A 267 3.55 9.67 6.00
CA ASP A 267 3.97 10.47 7.15
C ASP A 267 4.09 11.95 6.77
N VAL A 268 3.95 12.85 7.75
CA VAL A 268 4.06 14.30 7.55
C VAL A 268 5.01 14.85 8.60
N ARG A 269 6.31 14.81 8.33
CA ARG A 269 7.34 15.25 9.26
C ARG A 269 7.45 16.76 9.36
N MET A 270 7.95 17.22 10.49
CA MET A 270 8.18 18.63 10.76
C MET A 270 9.56 18.85 11.39
N GLN A 271 10.13 20.03 11.17
CA GLN A 271 11.31 20.47 11.91
C GLN A 271 10.97 20.68 13.38
N LEU A 272 11.80 20.16 14.27
CA LEU A 272 11.66 20.36 15.71
C LEU A 272 12.16 21.76 16.14
N PRO A 273 11.65 22.35 17.24
CA PRO A 273 10.65 21.79 18.13
C PRO A 273 9.24 21.77 17.55
N VAL A 274 8.40 20.92 18.07
CA VAL A 274 6.96 20.86 17.78
C VAL A 274 6.30 22.15 18.27
N THR A 275 5.39 22.72 17.47
CA THR A 275 4.52 23.83 17.88
C THR A 275 3.06 23.52 17.53
N GLU A 276 2.13 24.25 18.16
CA GLU A 276 0.70 24.09 17.88
C GLU A 276 0.37 24.37 16.42
N GLU A 277 1.01 25.39 15.81
CA GLU A 277 0.81 25.75 14.40
C GLU A 277 1.26 24.61 13.47
N LYS A 278 2.40 23.97 13.76
CA LYS A 278 2.89 22.85 12.97
C LYS A 278 1.98 21.62 13.10
N LEU A 279 1.47 21.35 14.31
CA LEU A 279 0.50 20.26 14.52
C LEU A 279 -0.82 20.53 13.80
N ALA A 280 -1.30 21.76 13.79
CA ALA A 280 -2.49 22.16 13.05
C ALA A 280 -2.28 22.00 11.53
N GLN A 281 -1.15 22.49 11.01
CA GLN A 281 -0.80 22.35 9.59
C GLN A 281 -0.64 20.85 9.20
N GLN A 282 -0.04 20.04 10.05
CA GLN A 282 0.06 18.58 9.85
C GLN A 282 -1.33 17.96 9.78
N ALA A 283 -2.24 18.34 10.69
CA ALA A 283 -3.61 17.84 10.70
C ALA A 283 -4.37 18.21 9.42
N ASP A 284 -4.20 19.46 8.93
CA ASP A 284 -4.78 19.90 7.66
C ASP A 284 -4.28 19.04 6.49
N TRP A 285 -2.99 18.70 6.43
CA TRP A 285 -2.44 17.87 5.36
C TRP A 285 -2.94 16.42 5.42
N TYR A 286 -3.10 15.85 6.62
CA TYR A 286 -3.71 14.52 6.78
C TYR A 286 -5.17 14.51 6.33
N ARG A 287 -5.93 15.57 6.61
CA ARG A 287 -7.29 15.75 6.09
C ARG A 287 -7.29 15.85 4.57
N ASP A 288 -6.53 16.80 4.01
CA ASP A 288 -6.54 17.12 2.58
C ASP A 288 -6.14 15.92 1.70
N MET A 289 -5.12 15.13 2.12
CA MET A 289 -4.72 13.91 1.39
C MET A 289 -5.79 12.81 1.49
N THR A 290 -6.49 12.72 2.61
CA THR A 290 -7.60 11.77 2.78
C THR A 290 -8.75 12.14 1.87
N GLU A 291 -9.16 13.40 1.83
CA GLU A 291 -10.19 13.91 0.94
C GLU A 291 -9.82 13.71 -0.54
N ALA A 292 -8.56 13.97 -0.92
CA ALA A 292 -8.06 13.71 -2.26
C ALA A 292 -8.17 12.22 -2.65
N CYS A 293 -7.85 11.31 -1.73
CA CYS A 293 -8.02 9.87 -1.96
C CYS A 293 -9.50 9.50 -2.10
N LEU A 294 -10.38 10.01 -1.24
CA LEU A 294 -11.82 9.75 -1.29
C LEU A 294 -12.48 10.29 -2.57
N ALA A 295 -12.02 11.43 -3.08
CA ALA A 295 -12.50 12.03 -4.33
C ALA A 295 -12.19 11.18 -5.58
N VAL A 296 -11.26 10.22 -5.47
CA VAL A 296 -10.86 9.35 -6.59
C VAL A 296 -11.31 7.92 -6.35
N ARG A 297 -12.32 7.46 -7.09
CA ARG A 297 -12.90 6.11 -6.91
C ARG A 297 -11.87 4.97 -6.91
N ARG A 298 -10.77 5.09 -7.63
CA ARG A 298 -9.68 4.11 -7.70
C ARG A 298 -8.55 4.36 -6.71
N CYS A 299 -8.63 5.37 -5.84
CA CYS A 299 -7.79 5.40 -4.65
C CYS A 299 -8.37 4.41 -3.65
N VAL A 300 -7.68 3.30 -3.43
CA VAL A 300 -8.23 2.14 -2.71
C VAL A 300 -7.96 2.18 -1.21
N GLY A 301 -7.08 3.06 -0.75
CA GLY A 301 -6.78 3.20 0.68
C GLY A 301 -5.55 4.03 0.99
N ILE A 302 -5.33 4.19 2.28
CA ILE A 302 -4.25 4.96 2.88
C ILE A 302 -3.53 4.06 3.89
N THR A 303 -2.20 4.04 3.86
CA THR A 303 -1.36 3.36 4.85
C THR A 303 -0.41 4.38 5.45
N VAL A 304 -0.40 4.56 6.76
CA VAL A 304 0.61 5.36 7.46
C VAL A 304 1.88 4.53 7.65
N TRP A 305 3.08 5.17 7.54
CA TRP A 305 4.36 4.44 7.67
C TRP A 305 4.78 4.40 9.13
N ASP A 306 4.31 3.40 9.85
CA ASP A 306 3.98 3.39 11.26
C ASP A 306 2.81 4.33 11.58
N TYR A 307 2.24 4.21 12.77
CA TYR A 307 1.14 5.08 13.18
C TYR A 307 1.50 5.98 14.38
N THR A 308 2.62 5.68 15.06
CA THR A 308 3.08 6.40 16.26
C THR A 308 4.50 6.93 16.11
N ASP A 309 4.73 8.14 16.60
CA ASP A 309 6.05 8.76 16.64
C ASP A 309 7.09 7.92 17.42
N LYS A 310 6.64 7.00 18.31
CA LYS A 310 7.48 6.09 19.09
C LYS A 310 8.40 5.20 18.22
N TYR A 311 7.90 4.76 17.07
CA TYR A 311 8.61 3.86 16.19
C TYR A 311 8.92 4.47 14.82
N SER A 312 8.70 5.78 14.69
CA SER A 312 8.96 6.50 13.44
C SER A 312 10.41 6.40 12.98
N TRP A 313 10.61 6.11 11.71
CA TRP A 313 11.92 6.09 11.06
C TRP A 313 12.53 7.49 10.90
N ILE A 314 11.69 8.53 10.95
CA ILE A 314 12.04 9.91 10.60
C ILE A 314 13.25 10.45 11.41
N PRO A 315 13.30 10.34 12.76
CA PRO A 315 14.41 10.93 13.51
C PRO A 315 15.79 10.32 13.18
N ALA A 316 15.80 9.06 12.75
CA ALA A 316 17.04 8.37 12.35
C ALA A 316 17.56 8.81 10.97
N PHE A 317 16.67 9.20 10.06
CA PHE A 317 17.02 9.57 8.68
C PHE A 317 17.09 11.09 8.47
N PHE A 318 16.33 11.87 9.23
CA PHE A 318 16.24 13.34 9.13
C PHE A 318 16.54 13.98 10.49
N PRO A 319 17.83 14.13 10.87
CA PRO A 319 18.20 14.73 12.15
C PRO A 319 17.56 16.11 12.35
N GLY A 320 16.87 16.31 13.49
CA GLY A 320 16.15 17.55 13.79
C GLY A 320 14.72 17.59 13.25
N GLU A 321 14.23 16.53 12.60
CA GLU A 321 12.83 16.37 12.20
C GLU A 321 12.16 15.22 12.96
N GLY A 322 10.81 15.25 13.07
CA GLY A 322 10.06 14.22 13.79
C GLY A 322 8.58 14.53 13.86
N ALA A 323 7.91 13.95 14.86
CA ALA A 323 6.48 14.11 15.15
C ALA A 323 5.59 13.91 13.91
N ALA A 324 5.90 12.91 13.09
CA ALA A 324 5.37 12.77 11.74
C ALA A 324 4.01 12.06 11.66
N LEU A 325 3.60 11.35 12.72
CA LEU A 325 2.54 10.35 12.68
C LEU A 325 1.28 10.76 13.46
N PRO A 326 0.14 10.08 13.28
CA PRO A 326 -1.13 10.46 13.92
C PRO A 326 -1.18 10.26 15.43
N TRP A 327 -0.34 9.40 16.02
CA TRP A 327 -0.19 9.22 17.45
C TRP A 327 1.22 9.64 17.92
N ASP A 328 1.31 10.14 19.13
CA ASP A 328 2.58 10.50 19.78
C ASP A 328 3.34 9.26 20.31
N GLU A 329 4.50 9.50 20.95
CA GLU A 329 5.34 8.44 21.52
C GLU A 329 4.68 7.65 22.65
N GLU A 330 3.67 8.22 23.33
CA GLU A 330 2.87 7.59 24.37
C GLU A 330 1.56 6.97 23.86
N LEU A 331 1.44 6.80 22.53
CA LEU A 331 0.25 6.27 21.85
C LEU A 331 -1.02 7.14 22.07
N ARG A 332 -0.87 8.42 22.34
CA ARG A 332 -2.00 9.36 22.44
C ARG A 332 -2.30 9.97 21.07
N PRO A 333 -3.58 10.06 20.68
CA PRO A 333 -3.94 10.63 19.40
C PRO A 333 -3.61 12.12 19.32
N LYS A 334 -2.94 12.51 18.22
CA LYS A 334 -2.58 13.88 17.87
C LYS A 334 -3.69 14.56 17.06
N PRO A 335 -3.63 15.88 16.80
CA PRO A 335 -4.59 16.58 15.91
C PRO A 335 -4.76 15.89 14.55
N ALA A 336 -3.69 15.31 13.99
CA ALA A 336 -3.72 14.55 12.74
C ALA A 336 -4.70 13.35 12.77
N TYR A 337 -4.76 12.60 13.88
CA TYR A 337 -5.74 11.52 14.05
C TYR A 337 -7.19 12.00 13.95
N PHE A 338 -7.49 13.11 14.61
CA PHE A 338 -8.84 13.67 14.59
C PHE A 338 -9.22 14.22 13.21
N ALA A 339 -8.25 14.81 12.50
CA ALA A 339 -8.43 15.29 11.12
C ALA A 339 -8.71 14.12 10.13
N LEU A 340 -8.00 13.00 10.26
CA LEU A 340 -8.29 11.76 9.53
C LEU A 340 -9.71 11.27 9.77
N ARG A 341 -10.14 11.22 11.04
CA ARG A 341 -11.50 10.81 11.41
C ARG A 341 -12.56 11.75 10.86
N GLU A 342 -12.30 13.04 10.81
CA GLU A 342 -13.21 14.04 10.26
C GLU A 342 -13.39 13.84 8.75
N ALA A 343 -12.28 13.70 8.01
CA ALA A 343 -12.31 13.46 6.57
C ALA A 343 -13.00 12.14 6.16
N LEU A 344 -12.92 11.12 7.02
CA LEU A 344 -13.53 9.80 6.79
C LEU A 344 -15.00 9.69 7.26
N ARG A 345 -15.60 10.70 7.89
CA ARG A 345 -17.01 10.69 8.32
C ARG A 345 -17.96 10.95 7.19
#